data_c19408694dd78808ca8144debf8ad1ca
#
_entry.id   c19408694dd78808ca8144debf8ad1ca
#
_cell.length_a   1.000
_cell.length_b   1.000
_cell.length_c   1.000
_cell.angle_alpha   90.00
_cell.angle_beta   90.00
_cell.angle_gamma   90.00
#
_symmetry.space_group_name_H-M   'P 1'
#
loop_
_entity.id
_entity.type
_entity.pdbx_description
1 polymer ?
#
loop_
_entity_poly.entity_id
_entity_poly.type
_entity_poly.pdbx_seq_one_letter_code
_entity_poly.pdbx_strand_id
1 'polypeptide(L)'
;MKAFVTLLIASFSGIANCHAIIPDTVYIRKPESMGLIYRNLEVITNDGYKIETWFFPAQNPPSESELRNPNENRRTHEAPGEAKRPTIIICNGDAGNMSYFQLYLAKNWTSRGFNVVTFDWRGFGKSSPFAMDRNYLCYTEMLEDYRAVIRKTSEQEEVLDGATAIVAWSTGAYLSMITAHTDNLVNAFIGRSLPTDFDDFIPLVMQYKNKTRNELLVPDDFPTELMPVHIAPEFEKPLFLIVGENDFRTPVWMSRKIIESLPETTPKELMIVENAAHGGKEDPMLIAFDDFIKRTSDFLMANLRPLHGERPSAAE
;
A
#
# COMPACT_ATOMS: atom_id res chain seq x y z
N MET A 1 25.23 2.33 3.59
CA MET A 1 23.88 1.92 3.19
C MET A 1 23.79 0.67 2.31
N LYS A 2 24.79 0.37 1.45
CA LYS A 2 24.76 -0.85 0.59
C LYS A 2 24.88 -2.21 1.30
N ALA A 3 25.32 -2.27 2.54
CA ALA A 3 25.57 -3.52 3.28
C ALA A 3 24.34 -4.12 3.97
N PHE A 4 23.23 -3.39 4.15
CA PHE A 4 22.05 -3.84 4.89
C PHE A 4 20.99 -4.57 4.03
N VAL A 5 21.07 -4.43 2.72
CA VAL A 5 20.08 -5.04 1.79
C VAL A 5 20.36 -6.53 1.54
N THR A 6 21.59 -6.98 1.74
CA THR A 6 22.03 -8.33 1.32
C THR A 6 21.57 -9.47 2.23
N LEU A 7 21.13 -9.20 3.47
CA LEU A 7 20.81 -10.25 4.46
C LEU A 7 19.33 -10.71 4.46
N LEU A 8 18.48 -10.16 3.61
CA LEU A 8 17.03 -10.41 3.63
C LEU A 8 16.53 -11.34 2.52
N ILE A 9 17.41 -11.95 1.74
CA ILE A 9 17.06 -12.59 0.47
C ILE A 9 16.99 -14.13 0.56
N ALA A 10 17.28 -14.72 1.71
CA ALA A 10 17.48 -16.17 1.82
C ALA A 10 16.21 -17.03 1.92
N SER A 11 14.99 -16.50 1.87
CA SER A 11 13.79 -17.30 2.17
C SER A 11 12.80 -17.49 1.01
N PHE A 12 13.05 -17.00 -0.18
CA PHE A 12 12.11 -17.14 -1.31
C PHE A 12 12.67 -17.86 -2.55
N SER A 13 13.74 -18.62 -2.43
CA SER A 13 14.23 -19.44 -3.53
C SER A 13 13.82 -20.90 -3.32
N GLY A 14 12.77 -21.35 -3.99
CA GLY A 14 12.61 -22.77 -4.24
C GLY A 14 11.27 -23.43 -3.97
N ILE A 15 10.13 -22.78 -4.22
CA ILE A 15 8.90 -23.45 -4.67
C ILE A 15 8.23 -22.44 -5.60
N ALA A 16 7.99 -22.79 -6.84
CA ALA A 16 7.11 -22.02 -7.71
C ALA A 16 5.77 -21.93 -6.99
N ASN A 17 5.46 -20.75 -6.41
CA ASN A 17 4.21 -20.53 -5.67
C ASN A 17 3.04 -20.67 -6.64
N CYS A 18 2.45 -21.86 -6.64
CA CYS A 18 1.35 -22.24 -7.51
C CYS A 18 0.03 -21.52 -7.20
N HIS A 19 -0.06 -20.73 -6.13
CA HIS A 19 -1.31 -20.13 -5.68
C HIS A 19 -1.51 -18.71 -6.21
N ALA A 20 -2.78 -18.32 -6.40
CA ALA A 20 -3.16 -16.97 -6.79
C ALA A 20 -3.04 -16.01 -5.60
N ILE A 21 -3.46 -16.48 -4.40
CA ILE A 21 -3.36 -15.72 -3.14
C ILE A 21 -2.58 -16.53 -2.09
N ILE A 22 -1.69 -15.87 -1.32
CA ILE A 22 -0.75 -16.53 -0.41
C ILE A 22 -0.72 -15.80 0.93
N PRO A 23 -1.71 -16.02 1.81
CA PRO A 23 -1.72 -15.45 3.15
C PRO A 23 -0.56 -16.00 3.99
N ASP A 24 0.09 -15.11 4.75
CA ASP A 24 1.06 -15.48 5.77
C ASP A 24 0.60 -14.92 7.13
N THR A 25 0.48 -15.78 8.12
CA THR A 25 0.04 -15.44 9.48
C THR A 25 1.20 -15.19 10.44
N VAL A 26 2.45 -15.37 9.99
CA VAL A 26 3.65 -15.21 10.80
C VAL A 26 4.27 -13.84 10.57
N TYR A 27 4.36 -13.02 11.61
CA TYR A 27 5.07 -11.76 11.53
C TYR A 27 6.58 -11.97 11.64
N ILE A 28 7.32 -11.55 10.61
CA ILE A 28 8.78 -11.66 10.54
C ILE A 28 9.49 -10.49 11.22
N ARG A 29 8.80 -9.38 11.44
CA ARG A 29 9.30 -8.19 12.15
C ARG A 29 8.19 -7.60 13.01
N LYS A 30 8.64 -6.87 14.03
CA LYS A 30 7.77 -6.03 14.86
C LYS A 30 8.17 -4.57 14.69
N PRO A 31 7.22 -3.62 14.75
CA PRO A 31 7.52 -2.19 14.62
C PRO A 31 8.60 -1.71 15.59
N GLU A 32 8.59 -2.20 16.83
CA GLU A 32 9.55 -1.81 17.88
C GLU A 32 10.98 -2.18 17.50
N SER A 33 11.18 -3.31 16.79
CA SER A 33 12.50 -3.74 16.32
C SER A 33 13.11 -2.79 15.29
N MET A 34 12.30 -1.91 14.71
CA MET A 34 12.70 -0.89 13.73
C MET A 34 12.71 0.53 14.31
N GLY A 35 12.46 0.67 15.62
CA GLY A 35 12.38 1.95 16.31
C GLY A 35 11.12 2.75 15.94
N LEU A 36 10.06 2.08 15.50
CA LEU A 36 8.79 2.70 15.18
C LEU A 36 7.88 2.78 16.42
N ILE A 37 7.32 3.95 16.64
CA ILE A 37 6.23 4.17 17.58
C ILE A 37 4.93 3.83 16.87
N TYR A 38 4.08 3.04 17.48
CA TYR A 38 2.79 2.66 16.90
C TYR A 38 1.77 2.31 17.97
N ARG A 39 0.52 2.21 17.55
CA ARG A 39 -0.57 1.60 18.32
C ARG A 39 -1.43 0.73 17.41
N ASN A 40 -2.12 -0.24 17.98
CA ASN A 40 -3.14 -0.98 17.28
C ASN A 40 -4.42 -0.12 17.20
N LEU A 41 -5.05 -0.12 16.02
CA LEU A 41 -6.42 0.36 15.90
C LEU A 41 -7.37 -0.83 16.01
N GLU A 42 -8.44 -0.67 16.77
CA GLU A 42 -9.52 -1.64 16.80
C GLU A 42 -10.43 -1.43 15.58
N VAL A 43 -10.21 -2.25 14.55
CA VAL A 43 -10.96 -2.21 13.30
C VAL A 43 -11.83 -3.45 13.22
N ILE A 44 -13.14 -3.24 13.13
CA ILE A 44 -14.13 -4.29 12.92
C ILE A 44 -14.92 -3.92 11.66
N THR A 45 -15.01 -4.88 10.74
CA THR A 45 -15.80 -4.74 9.52
C THR A 45 -17.31 -4.82 9.81
N ASN A 46 -18.16 -4.37 8.88
CA ASN A 46 -19.61 -4.44 9.07
C ASN A 46 -20.11 -5.89 9.18
N ASP A 47 -19.40 -6.84 8.58
CA ASP A 47 -19.68 -8.28 8.66
C ASP A 47 -18.97 -8.98 9.83
N GLY A 48 -18.35 -8.21 10.75
CA GLY A 48 -17.86 -8.66 12.05
C GLY A 48 -16.43 -9.22 12.08
N TYR A 49 -15.63 -9.06 11.04
CA TYR A 49 -14.22 -9.47 11.04
C TYR A 49 -13.34 -8.41 11.70
N LYS A 50 -12.46 -8.84 12.59
CA LYS A 50 -11.39 -7.99 13.13
C LYS A 50 -10.27 -7.91 12.11
N ILE A 51 -9.86 -6.70 11.76
CA ILE A 51 -8.75 -6.40 10.86
C ILE A 51 -7.58 -5.87 11.69
N GLU A 52 -6.51 -6.64 11.76
CA GLU A 52 -5.29 -6.20 12.46
C GLU A 52 -4.69 -5.00 11.75
N THR A 53 -4.59 -3.89 12.49
CA THR A 53 -4.25 -2.59 11.91
C THR A 53 -3.28 -1.85 12.84
N TRP A 54 -2.15 -1.39 12.30
CA TRP A 54 -1.17 -0.58 13.01
C TRP A 54 -1.22 0.86 12.54
N PHE A 55 -1.32 1.78 13.48
CA PHE A 55 -1.21 3.21 13.25
C PHE A 55 0.14 3.72 13.76
N PHE A 56 0.89 4.34 12.88
CA PHE A 56 2.17 4.97 13.15
C PHE A 56 2.00 6.48 13.05
N PRO A 57 2.00 7.23 14.15
CA PRO A 57 1.96 8.69 14.08
C PRO A 57 3.21 9.22 13.38
N ALA A 58 3.12 10.40 12.79
CA ALA A 58 4.27 11.11 12.25
C ALA A 58 5.35 11.26 13.33
N GLN A 59 6.59 10.95 12.97
CA GLN A 59 7.72 10.94 13.89
C GLN A 59 8.77 11.92 13.41
N ASN A 60 9.37 12.67 14.32
CA ASN A 60 10.53 13.47 13.97
C ASN A 60 11.66 12.55 13.51
N PRO A 61 12.48 12.96 12.52
CA PRO A 61 13.66 12.20 12.15
C PRO A 61 14.55 12.04 13.38
N PRO A 62 15.25 10.89 13.53
CA PRO A 62 16.14 10.67 14.66
C PRO A 62 17.23 11.76 14.67
N SER A 63 17.49 12.33 15.84
CA SER A 63 18.60 13.26 16.03
C SER A 63 19.95 12.59 15.77
N GLU A 64 21.00 13.37 15.50
CA GLU A 64 22.35 12.81 15.31
C GLU A 64 22.83 11.98 16.51
N SER A 65 22.43 12.35 17.73
CA SER A 65 22.77 11.60 18.95
C SER A 65 22.10 10.23 19.01
N GLU A 66 20.84 10.14 18.59
CA GLU A 66 20.09 8.87 18.50
C GLU A 66 20.67 7.95 17.42
N LEU A 67 21.20 8.51 16.33
CA LEU A 67 21.86 7.72 15.29
C LEU A 67 23.22 7.15 15.76
N ARG A 68 23.92 7.84 16.70
CA ARG A 68 25.22 7.41 17.21
C ARG A 68 25.11 6.34 18.31
N ASN A 69 24.00 6.29 19.02
CA ASN A 69 23.83 5.36 20.15
C ASN A 69 22.45 4.70 20.19
N PRO A 70 22.15 3.79 19.26
CA PRO A 70 20.82 3.20 19.11
C PRO A 70 20.36 2.35 20.32
N ASN A 71 21.27 1.99 21.23
CA ASN A 71 20.96 1.17 22.40
C ASN A 71 20.63 1.99 23.67
N GLU A 72 20.94 3.27 23.72
CA GLU A 72 20.69 4.12 24.89
C GLU A 72 19.35 4.87 24.85
N ASN A 73 18.78 5.04 23.68
CA ASN A 73 17.54 5.80 23.51
C ASN A 73 16.37 4.89 23.15
N ARG A 74 15.76 4.25 24.17
CA ARG A 74 14.32 4.01 24.06
C ARG A 74 13.69 5.39 23.95
N ARG A 75 13.21 5.77 22.75
CA ARG A 75 12.38 6.97 22.56
C ARG A 75 11.29 6.93 23.62
N THR A 76 11.45 7.72 24.66
CA THR A 76 10.35 8.07 25.53
C THR A 76 9.32 8.74 24.63
N HIS A 77 8.09 8.25 24.68
CA HIS A 77 6.96 8.78 23.94
C HIS A 77 6.88 10.30 24.19
N GLU A 78 7.51 11.11 23.35
CA GLU A 78 6.99 12.44 23.14
C GLU A 78 5.62 12.23 22.50
N ALA A 79 4.58 12.65 23.21
CA ALA A 79 3.23 12.59 22.68
C ALA A 79 3.26 13.18 21.26
N PRO A 80 2.63 12.52 20.26
CA PRO A 80 2.51 13.10 18.93
C PRO A 80 2.02 14.53 19.12
N GLY A 81 2.72 15.49 18.50
CA GLY A 81 2.33 16.89 18.62
C GLY A 81 0.84 17.02 18.25
N GLU A 82 0.10 17.92 18.87
CA GLU A 82 -1.33 18.18 18.66
C GLU A 82 -1.70 18.48 17.19
N ALA A 83 -0.71 18.60 16.30
CA ALA A 83 -0.93 18.93 14.89
C ALA A 83 -1.39 17.69 14.09
N LYS A 84 -2.56 17.80 13.49
CA LYS A 84 -3.06 16.85 12.49
C LYS A 84 -2.08 16.74 11.31
N ARG A 85 -1.89 15.53 10.78
CA ARG A 85 -0.94 15.23 9.70
C ARG A 85 -1.61 14.49 8.56
N PRO A 86 -1.11 14.67 7.31
CA PRO A 86 -1.53 13.84 6.21
C PRO A 86 -1.21 12.37 6.50
N THR A 87 -2.07 11.47 6.06
CA THR A 87 -2.02 10.06 6.41
C THR A 87 -1.92 9.16 5.18
N ILE A 88 -1.04 8.17 5.23
CA ILE A 88 -0.85 7.16 4.18
C ILE A 88 -1.34 5.81 4.70
N ILE A 89 -2.29 5.19 3.98
CA ILE A 89 -2.70 3.80 4.21
C ILE A 89 -1.94 2.92 3.23
N ILE A 90 -1.14 1.98 3.72
CA ILE A 90 -0.37 1.05 2.90
C ILE A 90 -1.15 -0.24 2.71
N CYS A 91 -1.35 -0.63 1.46
CA CYS A 91 -2.08 -1.83 1.08
C CYS A 91 -1.15 -2.87 0.46
N ASN A 92 -1.22 -4.11 0.95
CA ASN A 92 -0.43 -5.23 0.48
C ASN A 92 -0.89 -5.76 -0.88
N GLY A 93 -0.05 -6.58 -1.51
CA GLY A 93 -0.44 -7.46 -2.61
C GLY A 93 -1.01 -8.79 -2.12
N ASP A 94 -1.06 -9.78 -3.02
CA ASP A 94 -1.66 -11.11 -2.83
C ASP A 94 -0.86 -12.05 -1.92
N ALA A 95 0.27 -11.63 -1.37
CA ALA A 95 1.17 -12.47 -0.58
C ALA A 95 1.79 -11.75 0.62
N GLY A 96 2.10 -12.53 1.65
CA GLY A 96 2.79 -12.04 2.85
C GLY A 96 1.84 -11.46 3.90
N ASN A 97 2.30 -10.45 4.63
CA ASN A 97 1.56 -9.68 5.62
C ASN A 97 2.24 -8.33 5.87
N MET A 98 1.65 -7.47 6.69
CA MET A 98 2.14 -6.11 6.94
C MET A 98 3.48 -6.02 7.68
N SER A 99 4.03 -7.11 8.19
CA SER A 99 5.35 -7.14 8.84
C SER A 99 6.53 -7.20 7.88
N TYR A 100 6.28 -7.26 6.58
CA TYR A 100 7.31 -7.35 5.53
C TYR A 100 7.88 -5.97 5.20
N PHE A 101 7.67 -5.48 3.98
CA PHE A 101 8.25 -4.22 3.51
C PHE A 101 7.52 -2.98 4.02
N GLN A 102 6.28 -3.11 4.47
CA GLN A 102 5.44 -2.01 4.94
C GLN A 102 6.07 -1.26 6.12
N LEU A 103 6.79 -1.96 6.99
CA LEU A 103 7.49 -1.32 8.11
C LEU A 103 8.64 -0.41 7.65
N TYR A 104 9.33 -0.76 6.55
CA TYR A 104 10.35 0.12 5.97
C TYR A 104 9.73 1.38 5.36
N LEU A 105 8.59 1.22 4.68
CA LEU A 105 7.83 2.34 4.15
C LEU A 105 7.30 3.22 5.29
N ALA A 106 6.70 2.62 6.32
CA ALA A 106 6.22 3.33 7.50
C ALA A 106 7.34 4.17 8.14
N LYS A 107 8.53 3.58 8.33
CA LYS A 107 9.69 4.30 8.89
C LYS A 107 10.09 5.52 8.07
N ASN A 108 10.07 5.39 6.74
CA ASN A 108 10.48 6.47 5.85
C ASN A 108 9.43 7.57 5.75
N TRP A 109 8.15 7.24 5.70
CA TRP A 109 7.11 8.27 5.59
C TRP A 109 6.79 8.92 6.93
N THR A 110 6.85 8.19 8.05
CA THR A 110 6.66 8.83 9.37
C THR A 110 7.74 9.86 9.66
N SER A 111 9.00 9.61 9.27
CA SER A 111 10.09 10.59 9.41
C SER A 111 9.97 11.79 8.47
N ARG A 112 9.04 11.76 7.52
CA ARG A 112 8.72 12.85 6.58
C ARG A 112 7.42 13.58 6.94
N GLY A 113 6.88 13.32 8.13
CA GLY A 113 5.72 14.03 8.66
C GLY A 113 4.36 13.45 8.26
N PHE A 114 4.31 12.24 7.71
CA PHE A 114 3.05 11.53 7.46
C PHE A 114 2.71 10.61 8.64
N ASN A 115 1.44 10.52 9.01
CA ASN A 115 0.96 9.33 9.69
C ASN A 115 0.93 8.18 8.69
N VAL A 116 1.14 6.96 9.18
CA VAL A 116 1.08 5.76 8.35
C VAL A 116 0.18 4.71 8.99
N VAL A 117 -0.64 4.08 8.19
CA VAL A 117 -1.47 2.94 8.60
C VAL A 117 -1.08 1.73 7.76
N THR A 118 -0.90 0.59 8.42
CA THR A 118 -0.74 -0.70 7.76
C THR A 118 -1.76 -1.68 8.31
N PHE A 119 -2.24 -2.60 7.51
CA PHE A 119 -3.20 -3.61 7.95
C PHE A 119 -3.04 -4.91 7.16
N ASP A 120 -3.56 -5.97 7.73
CA ASP A 120 -3.67 -7.27 7.08
C ASP A 120 -5.14 -7.54 6.73
N TRP A 121 -5.41 -8.02 5.51
CA TRP A 121 -6.74 -8.48 5.14
C TRP A 121 -7.20 -9.62 6.05
N ARG A 122 -8.52 -9.86 6.11
CA ARG A 122 -9.06 -11.10 6.69
C ARG A 122 -8.29 -12.32 6.19
N GLY A 123 -7.95 -13.24 7.09
CA GLY A 123 -7.14 -14.42 6.78
C GLY A 123 -5.64 -14.20 6.67
N PHE A 124 -5.15 -12.96 6.69
CA PHE A 124 -3.73 -12.60 6.70
C PHE A 124 -3.28 -12.14 8.08
N GLY A 125 -1.99 -12.28 8.36
CA GLY A 125 -1.35 -11.78 9.58
C GLY A 125 -2.08 -12.22 10.85
N LYS A 126 -2.57 -11.24 11.60
CA LYS A 126 -3.35 -11.43 12.85
C LYS A 126 -4.81 -11.00 12.73
N SER A 127 -5.26 -10.69 11.52
CA SER A 127 -6.68 -10.48 11.24
C SER A 127 -7.49 -11.75 11.46
N SER A 128 -8.81 -11.61 11.61
CA SER A 128 -9.72 -12.74 11.79
C SER A 128 -9.49 -13.83 10.75
N PRO A 129 -9.52 -15.11 11.12
CA PRO A 129 -9.44 -16.20 10.17
C PRO A 129 -10.53 -16.10 9.10
N PHE A 130 -10.16 -16.40 7.87
CA PHE A 130 -11.08 -16.44 6.73
C PHE A 130 -10.76 -17.65 5.86
N ALA A 131 -11.77 -18.42 5.48
CA ALA A 131 -11.58 -19.59 4.63
C ALA A 131 -11.27 -19.16 3.21
N MET A 132 -10.10 -19.53 2.70
CA MET A 132 -9.64 -19.16 1.35
C MET A 132 -9.35 -20.37 0.50
N ASP A 133 -9.93 -20.40 -0.70
CA ASP A 133 -9.38 -21.17 -1.81
C ASP A 133 -8.26 -20.35 -2.46
N ARG A 134 -7.04 -20.87 -2.46
CA ARG A 134 -5.85 -20.18 -2.96
C ARG A 134 -5.80 -20.02 -4.49
N ASN A 135 -6.81 -20.52 -5.20
CA ASN A 135 -6.99 -20.27 -6.62
C ASN A 135 -7.71 -18.95 -6.91
N TYR A 136 -8.34 -18.33 -5.93
CA TYR A 136 -8.91 -17.01 -6.11
C TYR A 136 -7.84 -15.92 -6.14
N LEU A 137 -7.99 -14.96 -7.06
CA LEU A 137 -7.12 -13.78 -7.18
C LEU A 137 -7.39 -12.75 -6.06
N CYS A 138 -8.61 -12.70 -5.60
CA CYS A 138 -9.08 -11.83 -4.51
C CYS A 138 -10.39 -12.39 -3.94
N TYR A 139 -10.91 -11.69 -2.93
CA TYR A 139 -12.24 -11.94 -2.38
C TYR A 139 -13.01 -10.61 -2.30
N THR A 140 -14.29 -10.63 -2.65
CA THR A 140 -15.15 -9.44 -2.66
C THR A 140 -15.22 -8.81 -1.27
N GLU A 141 -15.23 -9.64 -0.22
CA GLU A 141 -15.27 -9.22 1.17
C GLU A 141 -14.05 -8.38 1.60
N MET A 142 -12.92 -8.50 0.89
CA MET A 142 -11.74 -7.66 1.16
C MET A 142 -12.01 -6.17 0.90
N LEU A 143 -12.96 -5.82 0.05
CA LEU A 143 -13.38 -4.43 -0.14
C LEU A 143 -13.95 -3.83 1.15
N GLU A 144 -14.62 -4.64 1.97
CA GLU A 144 -15.11 -4.20 3.28
C GLU A 144 -13.98 -4.01 4.29
N ASP A 145 -12.90 -4.82 4.22
CA ASP A 145 -11.71 -4.63 5.04
C ASP A 145 -11.10 -3.23 4.79
N TYR A 146 -10.97 -2.82 3.52
CA TYR A 146 -10.51 -1.48 3.16
C TYR A 146 -11.41 -0.38 3.72
N ARG A 147 -12.74 -0.50 3.53
CA ARG A 147 -13.70 0.50 4.02
C ARG A 147 -13.63 0.66 5.54
N ALA A 148 -13.52 -0.45 6.27
CA ALA A 148 -13.40 -0.43 7.73
C ALA A 148 -12.10 0.25 8.18
N VAL A 149 -10.97 -0.04 7.53
CA VAL A 149 -9.67 0.58 7.83
C VAL A 149 -9.68 2.07 7.51
N ILE A 150 -10.19 2.47 6.34
CA ILE A 150 -10.28 3.88 5.92
C ILE A 150 -11.13 4.68 6.92
N ARG A 151 -12.34 4.18 7.24
CA ARG A 151 -13.24 4.81 8.23
C ARG A 151 -12.54 4.94 9.58
N LYS A 152 -11.96 3.85 10.11
CA LYS A 152 -11.27 3.88 11.41
C LYS A 152 -10.07 4.81 11.43
N THR A 153 -9.36 4.92 10.32
CA THR A 153 -8.25 5.86 10.16
C THR A 153 -8.74 7.30 10.24
N SER A 154 -9.83 7.65 9.58
CA SER A 154 -10.37 9.01 9.57
C SER A 154 -10.89 9.48 10.94
N GLU A 155 -11.19 8.56 11.86
CA GLU A 155 -11.61 8.87 13.23
C GLU A 155 -10.46 9.26 14.17
N GLN A 156 -9.21 9.12 13.73
CA GLN A 156 -8.05 9.40 14.59
C GLN A 156 -7.79 10.91 14.66
N GLU A 157 -7.55 11.41 15.87
CA GLU A 157 -7.35 12.85 16.13
C GLU A 157 -6.14 13.44 15.39
N GLU A 158 -5.11 12.61 15.13
CA GLU A 158 -3.88 13.01 14.42
C GLU A 158 -4.05 13.07 12.90
N VAL A 159 -5.19 12.60 12.35
CA VAL A 159 -5.43 12.58 10.91
C VAL A 159 -5.95 13.93 10.43
N LEU A 160 -5.30 14.49 9.43
CA LEU A 160 -5.71 15.73 8.79
C LEU A 160 -6.87 15.47 7.83
N ASP A 161 -7.99 16.13 8.06
CA ASP A 161 -9.19 15.99 7.23
C ASP A 161 -8.91 16.39 5.77
N GLY A 162 -9.30 15.55 4.82
CA GLY A 162 -9.04 15.78 3.40
C GLY A 162 -7.60 15.46 2.96
N ALA A 163 -6.80 14.80 3.80
CA ALA A 163 -5.40 14.49 3.51
C ALA A 163 -5.03 13.02 3.76
N THR A 164 -5.92 12.09 3.40
CA THR A 164 -5.65 10.66 3.44
C THR A 164 -5.37 10.12 2.04
N ALA A 165 -4.27 9.40 1.90
CA ALA A 165 -3.88 8.73 0.66
C ALA A 165 -3.74 7.22 0.86
N ILE A 166 -3.92 6.47 -0.23
CA ILE A 166 -3.59 5.06 -0.31
C ILE A 166 -2.32 4.87 -1.13
N VAL A 167 -1.41 4.01 -0.64
CA VAL A 167 -0.28 3.49 -1.41
C VAL A 167 -0.39 1.97 -1.46
N ALA A 168 -0.56 1.42 -2.64
CA ALA A 168 -0.96 0.04 -2.82
C ALA A 168 -0.14 -0.71 -3.88
N TRP A 169 -0.15 -2.03 -3.82
CA TRP A 169 0.58 -2.90 -4.72
C TRP A 169 -0.29 -4.03 -5.29
N SER A 170 -0.22 -4.24 -6.64
CA SER A 170 -0.77 -5.42 -7.34
C SER A 170 -2.26 -5.66 -6.98
N THR A 171 -2.60 -6.82 -6.42
CA THR A 171 -3.97 -7.12 -5.95
C THR A 171 -4.49 -6.06 -4.99
N GLY A 172 -3.67 -5.62 -4.05
CA GLY A 172 -4.06 -4.52 -3.16
C GLY A 172 -4.30 -3.21 -3.90
N ALA A 173 -3.63 -2.99 -5.02
CA ALA A 173 -3.80 -1.75 -5.77
C ALA A 173 -5.17 -1.69 -6.46
N TYR A 174 -5.64 -2.75 -7.13
CA TYR A 174 -6.98 -2.67 -7.73
C TYR A 174 -8.11 -2.68 -6.69
N LEU A 175 -7.99 -3.50 -5.63
CA LEU A 175 -8.99 -3.51 -4.55
C LEU A 175 -9.10 -2.14 -3.88
N SER A 176 -7.97 -1.50 -3.59
CA SER A 176 -7.96 -0.19 -2.94
C SER A 176 -8.34 0.94 -3.89
N MET A 177 -8.06 0.84 -5.20
CA MET A 177 -8.52 1.84 -6.17
C MET A 177 -10.04 1.83 -6.32
N ILE A 178 -10.65 0.64 -6.37
CA ILE A 178 -12.13 0.46 -6.32
C ILE A 178 -12.69 1.15 -5.07
N THR A 179 -12.10 0.88 -3.91
CA THR A 179 -12.56 1.49 -2.66
C THR A 179 -12.33 2.99 -2.66
N ALA A 180 -11.16 3.47 -3.10
CA ALA A 180 -10.86 4.89 -3.20
C ALA A 180 -11.79 5.63 -4.16
N HIS A 181 -12.25 4.99 -5.23
CA HIS A 181 -13.20 5.60 -6.17
C HIS A 181 -14.54 5.90 -5.49
N THR A 182 -15.03 4.99 -4.66
CA THR A 182 -16.35 5.08 -4.01
C THR A 182 -16.32 5.76 -2.63
N ASP A 183 -15.14 6.01 -2.04
CA ASP A 183 -14.99 6.55 -0.68
C ASP A 183 -14.36 7.95 -0.69
N ASN A 184 -15.09 8.95 -0.19
CA ASN A 184 -14.64 10.34 -0.16
C ASN A 184 -13.60 10.64 0.92
N LEU A 185 -13.31 9.70 1.83
CA LEU A 185 -12.27 9.85 2.84
C LEU A 185 -10.86 9.65 2.25
N VAL A 186 -10.74 9.07 1.05
CA VAL A 186 -9.48 8.95 0.31
C VAL A 186 -9.33 10.09 -0.67
N ASN A 187 -8.21 10.80 -0.62
CA ASN A 187 -7.98 12.06 -1.34
C ASN A 187 -6.88 11.96 -2.41
N ALA A 188 -6.04 10.93 -2.37
CA ALA A 188 -5.04 10.64 -3.40
C ALA A 188 -4.74 9.14 -3.44
N PHE A 189 -4.25 8.66 -4.57
CA PHE A 189 -3.96 7.24 -4.77
C PHE A 189 -2.59 7.05 -5.45
N ILE A 190 -1.78 6.15 -4.91
CA ILE A 190 -0.54 5.68 -5.52
C ILE A 190 -0.64 4.17 -5.73
N GLY A 191 -0.60 3.74 -6.99
CA GLY A 191 -0.67 2.33 -7.37
C GLY A 191 0.65 1.83 -7.94
N ARG A 192 1.18 0.74 -7.38
CA ARG A 192 2.36 0.06 -7.93
C ARG A 192 1.93 -1.25 -8.59
N SER A 193 2.38 -1.46 -9.84
CA SER A 193 2.06 -2.66 -10.62
C SER A 193 0.55 -2.92 -10.66
N LEU A 194 -0.22 -1.89 -11.02
CA LEU A 194 -1.68 -1.90 -11.05
C LEU A 194 -2.16 -2.55 -12.37
N PRO A 195 -2.98 -3.61 -12.32
CA PRO A 195 -3.62 -4.16 -13.52
C PRO A 195 -4.77 -3.27 -14.00
N THR A 196 -5.08 -3.34 -15.29
CA THR A 196 -6.23 -2.68 -15.91
C THR A 196 -7.55 -3.31 -15.47
N ASP A 197 -7.74 -4.58 -15.83
CA ASP A 197 -8.88 -5.44 -15.52
C ASP A 197 -8.47 -6.92 -15.54
N PHE A 198 -9.41 -7.81 -15.29
CA PHE A 198 -9.13 -9.25 -15.31
C PHE A 198 -8.97 -9.82 -16.73
N ASP A 199 -9.56 -9.22 -17.75
CA ASP A 199 -9.45 -9.69 -19.14
C ASP A 199 -8.02 -9.45 -19.67
N ASP A 200 -7.43 -8.32 -19.35
CA ASP A 200 -6.05 -8.00 -19.66
C ASP A 200 -5.06 -8.76 -18.73
N PHE A 201 -5.37 -8.89 -17.44
CA PHE A 201 -4.44 -9.36 -16.41
C PHE A 201 -4.32 -10.89 -16.33
N ILE A 202 -5.46 -11.62 -16.34
CA ILE A 202 -5.47 -13.08 -16.12
C ILE A 202 -4.65 -13.83 -17.17
N PRO A 203 -4.71 -13.54 -18.48
CA PRO A 203 -3.87 -14.22 -19.49
C PRO A 203 -2.37 -14.11 -19.20
N LEU A 204 -1.90 -12.95 -18.72
CA LEU A 204 -0.50 -12.71 -18.38
C LEU A 204 -0.09 -13.50 -17.12
N VAL A 205 -0.96 -13.54 -16.11
CA VAL A 205 -0.71 -14.35 -14.91
C VAL A 205 -0.70 -15.84 -15.23
N MET A 206 -1.60 -16.31 -16.11
CA MET A 206 -1.61 -17.71 -16.59
C MET A 206 -0.27 -18.06 -17.22
N GLN A 207 0.21 -17.21 -18.14
CA GLN A 207 1.50 -17.41 -18.78
C GLN A 207 2.66 -17.38 -17.78
N TYR A 208 2.70 -16.38 -16.91
CA TYR A 208 3.78 -16.22 -15.92
C TYR A 208 3.83 -17.35 -14.90
N LYS A 209 2.67 -17.77 -14.37
CA LYS A 209 2.58 -18.82 -13.34
C LYS A 209 2.45 -20.23 -13.93
N ASN A 210 2.40 -20.38 -15.28
CA ASN A 210 2.09 -21.61 -15.99
C ASN A 210 0.80 -22.27 -15.47
N LYS A 211 -0.28 -21.51 -15.46
CA LYS A 211 -1.58 -21.88 -14.92
C LYS A 211 -2.67 -21.93 -15.98
N THR A 212 -3.71 -22.69 -15.69
CA THR A 212 -4.96 -22.69 -16.46
C THR A 212 -5.95 -21.67 -15.89
N ARG A 213 -6.99 -21.34 -16.67
CA ARG A 213 -8.04 -20.41 -16.23
C ARG A 213 -8.76 -20.88 -14.96
N ASN A 214 -8.95 -22.20 -14.80
CA ASN A 214 -9.62 -22.78 -13.63
C ASN A 214 -8.81 -22.70 -12.33
N GLU A 215 -7.55 -22.29 -12.41
CA GLU A 215 -6.66 -22.09 -11.27
C GLU A 215 -6.45 -20.61 -10.91
N LEU A 216 -7.17 -19.71 -11.60
CA LEU A 216 -7.16 -18.25 -11.38
C LEU A 216 -8.61 -17.76 -11.36
N LEU A 217 -9.24 -17.96 -10.22
CA LEU A 217 -10.66 -17.66 -10.01
C LEU A 217 -10.87 -16.20 -9.58
N VAL A 218 -12.03 -15.69 -9.93
CA VAL A 218 -12.56 -14.41 -9.46
C VAL A 218 -13.92 -14.72 -8.85
N PRO A 219 -14.30 -14.14 -7.70
CA PRO A 219 -15.65 -14.31 -7.14
C PRO A 219 -16.73 -13.86 -8.13
N ASP A 220 -17.83 -14.59 -8.20
CA ASP A 220 -18.94 -14.27 -9.11
C ASP A 220 -19.61 -12.92 -8.78
N ASP A 221 -19.52 -12.50 -7.53
CA ASP A 221 -20.07 -11.24 -7.01
C ASP A 221 -19.05 -10.09 -7.01
N PHE A 222 -17.84 -10.31 -7.54
CA PHE A 222 -16.83 -9.26 -7.61
C PHE A 222 -17.22 -8.19 -8.62
N PRO A 223 -17.19 -6.88 -8.25
CA PRO A 223 -17.64 -5.79 -9.12
C PRO A 223 -16.60 -5.50 -10.21
N THR A 224 -16.54 -6.34 -11.24
CA THR A 224 -15.54 -6.24 -12.33
C THR A 224 -15.67 -4.95 -13.13
N GLU A 225 -16.86 -4.34 -13.17
CA GLU A 225 -17.13 -3.03 -13.75
C GLU A 225 -16.44 -1.87 -13.02
N LEU A 226 -15.97 -2.11 -11.80
CA LEU A 226 -15.19 -1.14 -11.03
C LEU A 226 -13.67 -1.36 -11.15
N MET A 227 -13.22 -2.26 -12.01
CA MET A 227 -11.77 -2.45 -12.21
C MET A 227 -11.11 -1.17 -12.75
N PRO A 228 -9.82 -0.96 -12.46
CA PRO A 228 -9.12 0.32 -12.67
C PRO A 228 -9.34 1.00 -14.02
N VAL A 229 -9.32 0.26 -15.12
CA VAL A 229 -9.51 0.86 -16.46
C VAL A 229 -10.94 1.37 -16.68
N HIS A 230 -11.92 0.75 -16.02
CA HIS A 230 -13.33 1.12 -16.17
C HIS A 230 -13.68 2.36 -15.36
N ILE A 231 -13.10 2.52 -14.16
CA ILE A 231 -13.34 3.69 -13.32
C ILE A 231 -12.41 4.86 -13.63
N ALA A 232 -11.29 4.64 -14.34
CA ALA A 232 -10.34 5.68 -14.66
C ALA A 232 -10.94 6.94 -15.32
N PRO A 233 -11.92 6.85 -16.26
CA PRO A 233 -12.56 8.05 -16.85
C PRO A 233 -13.29 8.95 -15.85
N GLU A 234 -13.67 8.42 -14.69
CA GLU A 234 -14.40 9.13 -13.64
C GLU A 234 -13.55 9.31 -12.36
N PHE A 235 -12.27 8.90 -12.39
CA PHE A 235 -11.39 8.97 -11.24
C PHE A 235 -10.71 10.35 -11.16
N GLU A 236 -11.29 11.26 -10.37
CA GLU A 236 -10.84 12.65 -10.25
C GLU A 236 -9.74 12.89 -9.21
N LYS A 237 -9.43 11.87 -8.38
CA LYS A 237 -8.42 11.99 -7.32
C LYS A 237 -7.01 11.94 -7.92
N PRO A 238 -6.05 12.71 -7.38
CA PRO A 238 -4.65 12.63 -7.77
C PRO A 238 -4.16 11.19 -7.80
N LEU A 239 -3.58 10.76 -8.94
CA LEU A 239 -3.16 9.40 -9.18
C LEU A 239 -1.71 9.32 -9.64
N PHE A 240 -0.89 8.53 -8.93
CA PHE A 240 0.48 8.24 -9.31
C PHE A 240 0.67 6.74 -9.51
N LEU A 241 1.03 6.32 -10.72
CA LEU A 241 1.33 4.92 -11.01
C LEU A 241 2.83 4.66 -11.10
N ILE A 242 3.26 3.52 -10.54
CA ILE A 242 4.66 3.08 -10.52
C ILE A 242 4.71 1.66 -11.05
N VAL A 243 5.56 1.40 -12.04
CA VAL A 243 5.65 0.08 -12.67
C VAL A 243 7.10 -0.23 -13.06
N GLY A 244 7.49 -1.49 -12.98
CA GLY A 244 8.76 -1.96 -13.49
C GLY A 244 8.77 -2.04 -15.01
N GLU A 245 9.88 -1.65 -15.65
CA GLU A 245 10.07 -1.78 -17.09
C GLU A 245 9.86 -3.22 -17.58
N ASN A 246 10.30 -4.18 -16.77
CA ASN A 246 10.23 -5.63 -17.05
C ASN A 246 9.08 -6.33 -16.31
N ASP A 247 8.04 -5.61 -15.92
CA ASP A 247 6.86 -6.21 -15.29
C ASP A 247 6.02 -6.95 -16.34
N PHE A 248 6.11 -8.27 -16.34
CA PHE A 248 5.36 -9.14 -17.27
C PHE A 248 3.94 -9.47 -16.80
N ARG A 249 3.59 -9.21 -15.52
CA ARG A 249 2.24 -9.46 -15.00
C ARG A 249 1.32 -8.27 -15.23
N THR A 250 1.86 -7.07 -14.98
CA THR A 250 1.19 -5.78 -15.19
C THR A 250 2.11 -4.88 -16.01
N PRO A 251 2.26 -5.16 -17.31
CA PRO A 251 3.20 -4.44 -18.18
C PRO A 251 2.93 -2.93 -18.21
N VAL A 252 3.94 -2.15 -18.55
CA VAL A 252 3.89 -0.68 -18.63
C VAL A 252 2.67 -0.15 -19.38
N TRP A 253 2.22 -0.87 -20.42
CA TRP A 253 1.07 -0.45 -21.22
C TRP A 253 -0.25 -0.43 -20.40
N MET A 254 -0.41 -1.27 -19.37
CA MET A 254 -1.58 -1.22 -18.48
C MET A 254 -1.60 0.10 -17.70
N SER A 255 -0.47 0.48 -17.09
CA SER A 255 -0.36 1.77 -16.39
C SER A 255 -0.60 2.95 -17.34
N ARG A 256 -0.08 2.90 -18.58
CA ARG A 256 -0.35 3.94 -19.60
C ARG A 256 -1.83 4.02 -19.94
N LYS A 257 -2.48 2.88 -20.20
CA LYS A 257 -3.92 2.80 -20.52
C LYS A 257 -4.78 3.45 -19.43
N ILE A 258 -4.47 3.20 -18.15
CA ILE A 258 -5.16 3.83 -17.02
C ILE A 258 -4.91 5.34 -17.00
N ILE A 259 -3.64 5.78 -17.07
CA ILE A 259 -3.26 7.20 -17.01
C ILE A 259 -3.89 8.00 -18.16
N GLU A 260 -3.92 7.44 -19.35
CA GLU A 260 -4.49 8.07 -20.56
C GLU A 260 -6.02 8.16 -20.50
N SER A 261 -6.66 7.27 -19.72
CA SER A 261 -8.13 7.29 -19.52
C SER A 261 -8.59 8.29 -18.46
N LEU A 262 -7.69 8.81 -17.61
CA LEU A 262 -8.05 9.77 -16.56
C LEU A 262 -8.49 11.11 -17.15
N PRO A 263 -9.41 11.85 -16.49
CA PRO A 263 -9.73 13.23 -16.86
C PRO A 263 -8.46 14.08 -17.01
N GLU A 264 -8.44 15.01 -17.95
CA GLU A 264 -7.28 15.90 -18.17
C GLU A 264 -6.95 16.76 -16.94
N THR A 265 -7.96 17.09 -16.15
CA THR A 265 -7.85 17.90 -14.92
C THR A 265 -7.28 17.14 -13.74
N THR A 266 -7.27 15.80 -13.81
CA THR A 266 -6.76 14.96 -12.70
C THR A 266 -5.24 15.06 -12.62
N PRO A 267 -4.66 15.47 -11.47
CA PRO A 267 -3.22 15.40 -11.26
C PRO A 267 -2.75 13.96 -11.40
N LYS A 268 -1.83 13.71 -12.33
CA LYS A 268 -1.40 12.35 -12.65
C LYS A 268 0.09 12.27 -12.91
N GLU A 269 0.70 11.17 -12.48
CA GLU A 269 2.11 10.87 -12.68
C GLU A 269 2.31 9.39 -13.01
N LEU A 270 3.32 9.07 -13.83
CA LEU A 270 3.76 7.72 -14.14
C LEU A 270 5.28 7.62 -13.93
N MET A 271 5.70 6.65 -13.11
CA MET A 271 7.11 6.28 -12.93
C MET A 271 7.35 4.89 -13.49
N ILE A 272 8.18 4.79 -14.51
CA ILE A 272 8.67 3.52 -15.04
C ILE A 272 10.07 3.32 -14.46
N VAL A 273 10.27 2.22 -13.73
CA VAL A 273 11.55 1.91 -13.07
C VAL A 273 12.34 0.95 -13.96
N GLU A 274 13.47 1.44 -14.47
CA GLU A 274 14.37 0.64 -15.32
C GLU A 274 14.85 -0.62 -14.58
N ASN A 275 14.96 -1.72 -15.31
CA ASN A 275 15.40 -3.03 -14.80
C ASN A 275 14.56 -3.61 -13.67
N ALA A 276 13.44 -3.01 -13.31
CA ALA A 276 12.52 -3.54 -12.32
C ALA A 276 11.44 -4.44 -12.95
N ALA A 277 10.95 -5.41 -12.17
CA ALA A 277 9.87 -6.31 -12.53
C ALA A 277 8.68 -6.15 -11.57
N HIS A 278 7.76 -7.15 -11.51
CA HIS A 278 6.54 -7.06 -10.69
C HIS A 278 6.80 -7.02 -9.18
N GLY A 279 7.86 -7.66 -8.71
CA GLY A 279 8.12 -7.78 -7.28
C GLY A 279 9.34 -8.65 -6.97
N GLY A 280 9.48 -9.10 -5.72
CA GLY A 280 10.65 -9.81 -5.24
C GLY A 280 11.89 -8.91 -5.18
N LYS A 281 13.03 -9.40 -5.65
CA LYS A 281 14.29 -8.62 -5.66
C LYS A 281 14.29 -7.49 -6.68
N GLU A 282 13.48 -7.63 -7.71
CA GLU A 282 13.36 -6.69 -8.83
C GLU A 282 12.13 -5.79 -8.68
N ASP A 283 11.55 -5.73 -7.48
CA ASP A 283 10.45 -4.83 -7.17
C ASP A 283 10.83 -3.37 -7.42
N PRO A 284 10.02 -2.57 -8.15
CA PRO A 284 10.31 -1.16 -8.43
C PRO A 284 10.65 -0.35 -7.19
N MET A 285 9.97 -0.63 -6.08
CA MET A 285 10.24 0.02 -4.79
C MET A 285 11.65 -0.32 -4.27
N LEU A 286 12.16 -1.54 -4.50
CA LEU A 286 13.49 -1.93 -4.02
C LEU A 286 14.61 -1.45 -4.94
N ILE A 287 14.39 -1.50 -6.25
CA ILE A 287 15.37 -1.05 -7.25
C ILE A 287 15.62 0.45 -7.16
N ALA A 288 14.57 1.24 -6.96
CA ALA A 288 14.63 2.70 -6.92
C ALA A 288 14.16 3.27 -5.57
N PHE A 289 14.54 2.68 -4.43
CA PHE A 289 13.94 2.96 -3.13
C PHE A 289 13.95 4.44 -2.73
N ASP A 290 15.11 5.10 -2.83
CA ASP A 290 15.22 6.51 -2.42
C ASP A 290 14.36 7.42 -3.32
N ASP A 291 14.33 7.14 -4.62
CA ASP A 291 13.53 7.86 -5.61
C ASP A 291 12.03 7.57 -5.43
N PHE A 292 11.68 6.32 -5.15
CA PHE A 292 10.31 5.91 -4.81
C PHE A 292 9.80 6.70 -3.60
N ILE A 293 10.53 6.72 -2.50
CA ILE A 293 10.14 7.43 -1.28
C ILE A 293 10.06 8.93 -1.52
N LYS A 294 11.05 9.51 -2.22
CA LYS A 294 11.07 10.94 -2.52
C LYS A 294 9.87 11.34 -3.38
N ARG A 295 9.68 10.70 -4.54
CA ARG A 295 8.64 11.08 -5.51
C ARG A 295 7.23 10.86 -4.95
N THR A 296 7.01 9.75 -4.23
CA THR A 296 5.70 9.51 -3.58
C THR A 296 5.41 10.55 -2.51
N SER A 297 6.40 10.94 -1.70
CA SER A 297 6.24 11.99 -0.69
C SER A 297 5.95 13.34 -1.33
N ASP A 298 6.72 13.73 -2.34
CA ASP A 298 6.54 15.00 -3.06
C ASP A 298 5.17 15.09 -3.72
N PHE A 299 4.75 13.99 -4.39
CA PHE A 299 3.42 13.91 -5.01
C PHE A 299 2.30 14.08 -3.99
N LEU A 300 2.38 13.37 -2.86
CA LEU A 300 1.37 13.46 -1.81
C LEU A 300 1.34 14.85 -1.16
N MET A 301 2.49 15.44 -0.85
CA MET A 301 2.56 16.78 -0.26
C MET A 301 2.02 17.86 -1.22
N ALA A 302 2.18 17.70 -2.52
CA ALA A 302 1.64 18.62 -3.52
C ALA A 302 0.12 18.51 -3.70
N ASN A 303 -0.44 17.32 -3.50
CA ASN A 303 -1.82 17.00 -3.88
C ASN A 303 -2.79 16.76 -2.71
N LEU A 304 -2.29 16.44 -1.50
CA LEU A 304 -3.13 16.36 -0.31
C LEU A 304 -3.35 17.76 0.27
N ARG A 305 -4.60 18.23 0.23
CA ARG A 305 -4.96 19.56 0.72
C ARG A 305 -5.99 19.43 1.84
N PRO A 306 -5.80 20.14 2.97
CA PRO A 306 -6.81 20.23 4.02
C PRO A 306 -8.12 20.77 3.46
N LEU A 307 -9.25 20.23 3.92
CA LEU A 307 -10.59 20.71 3.56
C LEU A 307 -10.85 22.15 4.01
N HIS A 308 -10.06 22.67 4.96
CA HIS A 308 -10.16 24.04 5.48
C HIS A 308 -8.78 24.69 5.45
N GLY A 309 -8.46 25.39 4.41
CA GLY A 309 -7.53 26.52 4.19
C GLY A 309 -6.21 26.68 5.00
N GLU A 310 -5.89 25.81 5.92
CA GLU A 310 -4.64 25.87 6.68
C GLU A 310 -3.53 25.10 5.95
N ARG A 311 -2.56 25.85 5.44
CA ARG A 311 -1.32 25.24 4.94
C ARG A 311 -0.57 24.64 6.13
N PRO A 312 -0.06 23.39 6.05
CA PRO A 312 0.92 22.91 7.02
C PRO A 312 2.08 23.91 7.06
N SER A 313 2.43 24.41 8.24
CA SER A 313 3.61 25.25 8.39
C SER A 313 4.81 24.45 7.90
N ALA A 314 5.54 24.96 6.90
CA ALA A 314 6.84 24.45 6.56
C ALA A 314 7.71 24.52 7.82
N ALA A 315 8.22 23.39 8.28
CA ALA A 315 9.23 23.37 9.33
C ALA A 315 10.48 24.04 8.75
N GLU A 316 10.84 25.20 9.31
CA GLU A 316 12.14 25.84 9.09
C GLU A 316 13.30 24.99 9.59
#